data_f4f5be675f57f7da36353ec452df01ab
#
_entry.id   f4f5be675f57f7da36353ec452df01ab
#
_cell.length_a   1.000
_cell.length_b   1.000
_cell.length_c   1.000
_cell.angle_alpha   90.00
_cell.angle_beta   90.00
_cell.angle_gamma   90.00
#
_symmetry.space_group_name_H-M   'P 1'
#
loop_
_entity.id
_entity.type
_entity.pdbx_description
1 polymer ?
#
loop_
_entity_poly.entity_id
_entity_poly.type
_entity_poly.pdbx_seq_one_letter_code
_entity_poly.pdbx_strand_id
1 'polypeptide(L)'
;CIRDRYILRHSCAHLLAQAVTEIFPNAKPTIGPPIDHGFYYDFHMDPISEEELKTIEKRMKELIKRNLAISREEYDNNDLRSIFGDNKFKLEIMDDKIGHDIGSSIYRQGEFVDLCRGPHVPSTSHLRWFKLTSTSTAYWRADSNRETLVRIYGMCYATKEGLKERQQQIEEASKRDHKKICLLYTSDAADERL
;
A
#
# COMPACT_ATOMS: atom_id res chain seq x y z
N CYS A 1 -20.19 2.60 4.35
CA CYS A 1 -19.83 3.97 4.75
C CYS A 1 -18.46 4.36 4.18
N ILE A 2 -18.23 5.67 3.93
CA ILE A 2 -16.91 6.16 3.42
C ILE A 2 -15.82 5.86 4.44
N ARG A 3 -16.08 6.06 5.71
CA ARG A 3 -15.16 5.80 6.82
C ARG A 3 -14.74 4.32 6.86
N ASP A 4 -15.66 3.39 6.66
CA ASP A 4 -15.38 1.95 6.69
C ASP A 4 -14.45 1.54 5.55
N ARG A 5 -14.65 2.11 4.35
CA ARG A 5 -13.77 1.88 3.20
C ARG A 5 -12.36 2.42 3.44
N TYR A 6 -12.24 3.57 4.08
CA TYR A 6 -10.97 4.15 4.48
C TYR A 6 -10.22 3.20 5.44
N ILE A 7 -10.87 2.77 6.52
CA ILE A 7 -10.30 1.86 7.52
C ILE A 7 -9.85 0.54 6.90
N LEU A 8 -10.68 -0.04 6.03
CA LEU A 8 -10.38 -1.28 5.33
C LEU A 8 -9.11 -1.16 4.46
N ARG A 9 -9.03 -0.11 3.65
CA ARG A 9 -7.90 0.16 2.75
C ARG A 9 -6.62 0.46 3.51
N HIS A 10 -6.71 1.25 4.57
CA HIS A 10 -5.60 1.57 5.44
C HIS A 10 -5.03 0.30 6.12
N SER A 11 -5.91 -0.56 6.62
CA SER A 11 -5.50 -1.84 7.21
C SER A 11 -4.89 -2.79 6.17
N CYS A 12 -5.38 -2.76 4.93
CA CYS A 12 -4.81 -3.54 3.84
C CYS A 12 -3.41 -3.05 3.44
N ALA A 13 -3.12 -1.74 3.56
CA ALA A 13 -1.79 -1.19 3.39
C ALA A 13 -0.81 -1.74 4.44
N HIS A 14 -1.23 -1.86 5.72
CA HIS A 14 -0.41 -2.49 6.76
C HIS A 14 -0.21 -4.00 6.54
N LEU A 15 -1.22 -4.70 6.03
CA LEU A 15 -1.10 -6.11 5.65
C LEU A 15 -0.06 -6.29 4.53
N LEU A 16 -0.05 -5.37 3.54
CA LEU A 16 0.98 -5.34 2.50
C LEU A 16 2.37 -5.10 3.10
N ALA A 17 2.50 -4.13 4.02
CA ALA A 17 3.78 -3.82 4.65
C ALA A 17 4.33 -5.02 5.42
N GLN A 18 3.51 -5.75 6.18
CA GLN A 18 3.91 -6.99 6.83
C GLN A 18 4.37 -8.04 5.82
N ALA A 19 3.61 -8.29 4.75
CA ALA A 19 3.95 -9.28 3.75
C ALA A 19 5.30 -8.98 3.06
N VAL A 20 5.53 -7.71 2.73
CA VAL A 20 6.80 -7.26 2.11
C VAL A 20 7.97 -7.44 3.07
N THR A 21 7.87 -7.00 4.31
CA THR A 21 8.96 -7.10 5.29
C THR A 21 9.29 -8.55 5.67
N GLU A 22 8.31 -9.46 5.63
CA GLU A 22 8.55 -10.89 5.86
C GLU A 22 9.25 -11.59 4.67
N ILE A 23 9.01 -11.14 3.43
CA ILE A 23 9.66 -11.70 2.23
C ILE A 23 11.01 -11.03 1.98
N PHE A 24 11.09 -9.72 2.20
CA PHE A 24 12.27 -8.88 1.96
C PHE A 24 12.72 -8.22 3.27
N PRO A 25 13.53 -8.90 4.09
CA PRO A 25 13.93 -8.39 5.43
C PRO A 25 14.67 -7.04 5.39
N ASN A 26 15.29 -6.72 4.26
CA ASN A 26 16.01 -5.44 4.08
C ASN A 26 15.08 -4.29 3.63
N ALA A 27 13.83 -4.59 3.26
CA ALA A 27 12.87 -3.55 2.87
C ALA A 27 12.52 -2.68 4.09
N LYS A 28 12.61 -1.36 3.93
CA LYS A 28 12.23 -0.40 4.98
C LYS A 28 10.87 0.22 4.62
N PRO A 29 9.80 -0.13 5.34
CA PRO A 29 8.48 0.46 5.12
C PRO A 29 8.51 1.94 5.53
N THR A 30 7.90 2.80 4.71
CA THR A 30 7.85 4.24 4.95
C THR A 30 6.45 4.70 5.33
N ILE A 31 5.59 4.95 4.35
CA ILE A 31 4.18 5.35 4.54
C ILE A 31 3.25 4.61 3.58
N GLY A 32 2.03 4.34 4.04
CA GLY A 32 1.01 3.64 3.27
C GLY A 32 -0.40 4.20 3.47
N PRO A 33 -0.74 5.34 2.85
CA PRO A 33 -2.07 5.91 2.97
C PRO A 33 -3.10 5.17 2.11
N PRO A 34 -4.36 5.15 2.53
CA PRO A 34 -5.47 4.81 1.65
C PRO A 34 -5.71 5.92 0.61
N ILE A 35 -6.18 5.52 -0.56
CA ILE A 35 -6.59 6.40 -1.66
C ILE A 35 -8.02 6.09 -2.09
N ASP A 36 -8.63 6.93 -2.96
CA ASP A 36 -10.05 6.84 -3.31
C ASP A 36 -10.52 5.47 -3.82
N HIS A 37 -9.67 4.75 -4.53
CA HIS A 37 -10.02 3.45 -5.11
C HIS A 37 -9.13 2.29 -4.64
N GLY A 38 -8.31 2.51 -3.59
CA GLY A 38 -7.39 1.49 -3.11
C GLY A 38 -6.48 1.97 -2.00
N PHE A 39 -5.26 1.53 -2.04
CA PHE A 39 -4.19 1.89 -1.14
C PHE A 39 -2.86 1.77 -1.87
N TYR A 40 -1.82 2.35 -1.31
CA TYR A 40 -0.45 2.00 -1.66
C TYR A 40 0.41 1.94 -0.39
N TYR A 41 1.60 1.42 -0.54
CA TYR A 41 2.64 1.51 0.47
C TYR A 41 4.00 1.71 -0.20
N ASP A 42 4.81 2.61 0.35
CA ASP A 42 6.13 2.95 -0.14
C ASP A 42 7.20 2.23 0.68
N PHE A 43 8.16 1.63 -0.01
CA PHE A 43 9.27 0.89 0.58
C PHE A 43 10.60 1.39 0.03
N HIS A 44 11.57 1.58 0.90
CA HIS A 44 12.96 1.69 0.46
C HIS A 44 13.53 0.29 0.31
N MET A 45 13.60 -0.18 -0.93
CA MET A 45 14.04 -1.51 -1.34
C MET A 45 14.38 -1.52 -2.84
N ASP A 46 14.97 -2.59 -3.33
CA ASP A 46 15.18 -2.80 -4.76
C ASP A 46 13.85 -2.96 -5.52
N PRO A 47 13.80 -2.57 -6.81
CA PRO A 47 12.63 -2.80 -7.66
C PRO A 47 12.23 -4.27 -7.68
N ILE A 48 10.93 -4.53 -7.70
CA ILE A 48 10.38 -5.89 -7.71
C ILE A 48 9.75 -6.24 -9.06
N SER A 49 9.84 -7.50 -9.43
CA SER A 49 9.22 -8.10 -10.62
C SER A 49 7.72 -8.38 -10.41
N GLU A 50 7.01 -8.66 -11.50
CA GLU A 50 5.62 -9.12 -11.43
C GLU A 50 5.45 -10.45 -10.68
N GLU A 51 6.46 -11.33 -10.72
CA GLU A 51 6.44 -12.61 -10.01
C GLU A 51 6.57 -12.40 -8.50
N GLU A 52 7.45 -11.48 -8.10
CA GLU A 52 7.59 -11.08 -6.70
C GLU A 52 6.32 -10.39 -6.18
N LEU A 53 5.65 -9.57 -7.01
CA LEU A 53 4.37 -8.98 -6.65
C LEU A 53 3.28 -10.05 -6.40
N LYS A 54 3.24 -11.10 -7.21
CA LYS A 54 2.35 -12.26 -6.99
C LYS A 54 2.71 -13.03 -5.71
N THR A 55 3.99 -13.14 -5.39
CA THR A 55 4.49 -13.78 -4.17
C THR A 55 4.06 -12.99 -2.93
N ILE A 56 4.16 -11.66 -2.97
CA ILE A 56 3.66 -10.76 -1.92
C ILE A 56 2.14 -10.95 -1.74
N GLU A 57 1.37 -10.96 -2.84
CA GLU A 57 -0.08 -11.17 -2.78
C GLU A 57 -0.45 -12.51 -2.16
N LYS A 58 0.30 -13.57 -2.46
CA LYS A 58 0.14 -14.90 -1.86
C LYS A 58 0.40 -14.83 -0.35
N ARG A 59 1.49 -14.16 0.07
CA ARG A 59 1.81 -13.99 1.49
C ARG A 59 0.74 -13.22 2.25
N MET A 60 0.22 -12.15 1.68
CA MET A 60 -0.93 -11.43 2.25
C MET A 60 -2.13 -12.35 2.49
N LYS A 61 -2.46 -13.24 1.53
CA LYS A 61 -3.55 -14.23 1.68
C LYS A 61 -3.28 -15.23 2.82
N GLU A 62 -2.03 -15.62 3.03
CA GLU A 62 -1.63 -16.49 4.15
C GLU A 62 -1.80 -15.77 5.50
N LEU A 63 -1.39 -14.50 5.59
CA LEU A 63 -1.56 -13.66 6.79
C LEU A 63 -3.05 -13.47 7.14
N ILE A 64 -3.92 -13.30 6.15
CA ILE A 64 -5.37 -13.24 6.36
C ILE A 64 -5.90 -14.54 6.98
N LYS A 65 -5.44 -15.70 6.51
CA LYS A 65 -5.85 -17.01 7.05
C LYS A 65 -5.41 -17.19 8.50
N ARG A 66 -4.29 -16.58 8.91
CA ARG A 66 -3.82 -16.61 10.32
C ARG A 66 -4.73 -15.83 11.26
N ASN A 67 -5.61 -14.97 10.75
CA ASN A 67 -6.54 -14.15 11.52
C ASN A 67 -5.85 -13.38 12.67
N LEU A 68 -4.77 -12.66 12.34
CA LEU A 68 -4.00 -11.90 13.32
C LEU A 68 -4.82 -10.73 13.87
N ALA A 69 -4.82 -10.57 15.18
CA ALA A 69 -5.40 -9.40 15.83
C ALA A 69 -4.60 -8.14 15.47
N ILE A 70 -5.30 -7.01 15.31
CA ILE A 70 -4.72 -5.70 15.08
C ILE A 70 -5.07 -4.83 16.28
N SER A 71 -4.05 -4.46 17.05
CA SER A 71 -4.20 -3.69 18.29
C SER A 71 -3.44 -2.37 18.21
N ARG A 72 -4.03 -1.34 18.82
CA ARG A 72 -3.38 -0.04 19.02
C ARG A 72 -2.66 -0.06 20.36
N GLU A 73 -1.42 0.40 20.34
CA GLU A 73 -0.57 0.54 21.52
C GLU A 73 0.00 1.96 21.54
N GLU A 74 0.18 2.50 22.74
CA GLU A 74 0.78 3.83 22.93
C GLU A 74 2.12 3.68 23.65
N TYR A 75 3.12 4.35 23.13
CA TYR A 75 4.48 4.34 23.67
C TYR A 75 5.02 5.77 23.79
N ASP A 76 5.99 5.95 24.66
CA ASP A 76 6.74 7.19 24.68
C ASP A 76 7.72 7.28 23.48
N ASN A 77 8.27 8.47 23.27
CA ASN A 77 9.15 8.70 22.13
C ASN A 77 10.46 7.92 22.19
N ASN A 78 10.96 7.58 23.37
CA ASN A 78 12.21 6.84 23.53
C ASN A 78 12.02 5.36 23.18
N ASP A 79 10.91 4.77 23.63
CA ASP A 79 10.54 3.39 23.30
C ASP A 79 10.30 3.26 21.80
N LEU A 80 9.60 4.21 21.18
CA LEU A 80 9.36 4.20 19.74
C LEU A 80 10.66 4.32 18.94
N ARG A 81 11.60 5.14 19.37
CA ARG A 81 12.92 5.22 18.73
C ARG A 81 13.70 3.92 18.85
N SER A 82 13.53 3.18 19.94
CA SER A 82 14.12 1.84 20.09
C SER A 82 13.47 0.83 19.14
N ILE A 83 12.13 0.86 18.99
CA ILE A 83 11.38 -0.05 18.11
C ILE A 83 11.72 0.18 16.63
N PHE A 84 11.83 1.45 16.20
CA PHE A 84 12.06 1.84 14.80
C PHE A 84 13.51 2.25 14.49
N GLY A 85 14.47 1.96 15.39
CA GLY A 85 15.85 2.43 15.30
C GLY A 85 16.56 2.11 13.98
N ASP A 86 16.22 1.01 13.34
CA ASP A 86 16.77 0.58 12.05
C ASP A 86 16.09 1.21 10.84
N ASN A 87 15.04 2.01 11.04
CA ASN A 87 14.27 2.63 9.97
C ASN A 87 14.31 4.15 10.03
N LYS A 88 15.30 4.75 9.35
CA LYS A 88 15.49 6.20 9.32
C LYS A 88 14.24 6.98 8.88
N PHE A 89 13.41 6.41 8.01
CA PHE A 89 12.19 7.07 7.52
C PHE A 89 11.14 7.20 8.62
N LYS A 90 10.99 6.17 9.47
CA LYS A 90 10.10 6.23 10.63
C LYS A 90 10.62 7.20 11.68
N LEU A 91 11.94 7.23 11.92
CA LEU A 91 12.56 8.21 12.83
C LEU A 91 12.34 9.64 12.33
N GLU A 92 12.51 9.90 11.04
CA GLU A 92 12.26 11.22 10.45
C GLU A 92 10.78 11.65 10.55
N ILE A 93 9.84 10.71 10.34
CA ILE A 93 8.40 10.98 10.56
C ILE A 93 8.11 11.31 12.04
N MET A 94 8.81 10.67 12.96
CA MET A 94 8.68 10.97 14.38
C MET A 94 9.23 12.35 14.71
N ASP A 95 10.39 12.71 14.16
CA ASP A 95 11.03 14.01 14.37
C ASP A 95 10.17 15.20 13.93
N ASP A 96 9.48 15.06 12.79
CA ASP A 96 8.52 16.06 12.32
C ASP A 96 7.34 16.27 13.29
N LYS A 97 7.01 15.29 14.10
CA LYS A 97 5.88 15.31 15.03
C LYS A 97 6.26 15.78 16.44
N ILE A 98 7.55 15.87 16.76
CA ILE A 98 8.06 16.24 18.09
C ILE A 98 7.68 17.69 18.52
N GLY A 99 7.23 18.55 17.60
CA GLY A 99 6.65 19.85 17.93
C GLY A 99 5.26 19.81 18.61
N HIS A 100 4.67 18.64 18.74
CA HIS A 100 3.38 18.42 19.39
C HIS A 100 3.53 17.30 20.44
N ASP A 101 3.38 17.63 21.70
CA ASP A 101 3.41 16.79 22.92
C ASP A 101 2.33 15.68 22.95
N ILE A 102 2.10 15.00 21.83
CA ILE A 102 1.11 13.94 21.73
C ILE A 102 1.87 12.62 21.58
N GLY A 103 1.72 11.74 22.56
CA GLY A 103 2.22 10.37 22.52
C GLY A 103 1.90 9.75 21.15
N SER A 104 2.88 9.09 20.56
CA SER A 104 2.70 8.45 19.25
C SER A 104 2.16 7.05 19.45
N SER A 105 1.16 6.69 18.64
CA SER A 105 0.60 5.33 18.65
C SER A 105 1.22 4.49 17.56
N ILE A 106 1.33 3.20 17.85
CA ILE A 106 1.63 2.14 16.90
C ILE A 106 0.45 1.22 16.75
N TYR A 107 0.45 0.48 15.66
CA TYR A 107 -0.44 -0.66 15.49
C TYR A 107 0.38 -1.93 15.35
N ARG A 108 0.00 -2.92 16.15
CA ARG A 108 0.60 -4.26 16.13
C ARG A 108 -0.32 -5.22 15.39
N GLN A 109 0.24 -5.98 14.45
CA GLN A 109 -0.43 -7.02 13.67
C GLN A 109 0.39 -8.30 13.75
N GLY A 110 0.13 -9.14 14.74
CA GLY A 110 1.02 -10.24 15.07
C GLY A 110 2.41 -9.73 15.46
N GLU A 111 3.44 -10.13 14.71
CA GLU A 111 4.84 -9.70 14.92
C GLU A 111 5.16 -8.35 14.26
N PHE A 112 4.35 -7.92 13.30
CA PHE A 112 4.55 -6.68 12.59
C PHE A 112 4.06 -5.48 13.40
N VAL A 113 4.85 -4.41 13.39
CA VAL A 113 4.56 -3.16 14.09
C VAL A 113 4.74 -2.00 13.13
N ASP A 114 3.78 -1.07 13.11
CA ASP A 114 3.89 0.15 12.32
C ASP A 114 3.48 1.40 13.09
N LEU A 115 4.15 2.51 12.78
CA LEU A 115 3.84 3.83 13.33
C LEU A 115 2.58 4.37 12.65
N CYS A 116 1.47 4.42 13.38
CA CYS A 116 0.18 4.78 12.80
C CYS A 116 -0.79 5.35 13.82
N ARG A 117 -1.65 6.28 13.36
CA ARG A 117 -2.75 6.83 14.16
C ARG A 117 -4.04 6.03 14.06
N GLY A 118 -4.15 5.15 13.07
CA GLY A 118 -5.37 4.39 12.78
C GLY A 118 -6.52 5.23 12.23
N PRO A 119 -7.75 4.76 12.36
CA PRO A 119 -8.13 3.45 12.88
C PRO A 119 -7.88 2.29 11.89
N HIS A 120 -7.89 1.07 12.42
CA HIS A 120 -7.77 -0.18 11.67
C HIS A 120 -8.92 -1.14 11.96
N VAL A 121 -9.08 -2.18 11.13
CA VAL A 121 -9.98 -3.30 11.40
C VAL A 121 -9.44 -4.14 12.57
N PRO A 122 -10.30 -4.89 13.31
CA PRO A 122 -9.86 -5.63 14.48
C PRO A 122 -8.95 -6.83 14.19
N SER A 123 -9.00 -7.38 12.97
CA SER A 123 -8.13 -8.50 12.58
C SER A 123 -7.93 -8.59 11.07
N THR A 124 -6.89 -9.30 10.65
CA THR A 124 -6.57 -9.50 9.22
C THR A 124 -7.64 -10.28 8.46
N SER A 125 -8.50 -11.05 9.13
CA SER A 125 -9.58 -11.78 8.48
C SER A 125 -10.63 -10.93 7.78
N HIS A 126 -10.71 -9.63 8.11
CA HIS A 126 -11.60 -8.65 7.45
C HIS A 126 -11.08 -8.21 6.08
N LEU A 127 -9.81 -8.49 5.74
CA LEU A 127 -9.12 -7.98 4.56
C LEU A 127 -9.13 -8.97 3.37
N ARG A 128 -10.19 -9.78 3.25
CA ARG A 128 -10.24 -10.94 2.31
C ARG A 128 -10.25 -10.55 0.84
N TRP A 129 -10.83 -9.39 0.52
CA TRP A 129 -11.13 -9.03 -0.86
C TRP A 129 -10.23 -7.90 -1.33
N PHE A 130 -9.02 -8.27 -1.70
CA PHE A 130 -7.98 -7.35 -2.16
C PHE A 130 -7.29 -7.89 -3.42
N LYS A 131 -6.59 -7.01 -4.12
CA LYS A 131 -5.72 -7.34 -5.26
C LYS A 131 -4.58 -6.33 -5.30
N LEU A 132 -3.35 -6.78 -5.47
CA LEU A 132 -2.24 -5.91 -5.85
C LEU A 132 -2.33 -5.60 -7.34
N THR A 133 -2.05 -4.37 -7.75
CA THR A 133 -2.31 -3.90 -9.12
C THR A 133 -1.05 -3.61 -9.90
N SER A 134 -0.14 -2.84 -9.32
CA SER A 134 1.07 -2.37 -10.01
C SER A 134 2.12 -1.89 -9.03
N THR A 135 3.30 -1.67 -9.55
CA THR A 135 4.39 -0.99 -8.86
C THR A 135 4.79 0.27 -9.62
N SER A 136 5.33 1.25 -8.93
CA SER A 136 5.96 2.42 -9.52
C SER A 136 7.12 2.90 -8.66
N THR A 137 7.97 3.73 -9.28
CA THR A 137 8.99 4.47 -8.55
C THR A 137 8.37 5.71 -7.89
N ALA A 138 8.79 6.00 -6.67
CA ALA A 138 8.46 7.21 -5.94
C ALA A 138 9.73 7.76 -5.29
N TYR A 139 9.68 9.01 -4.83
CA TYR A 139 10.77 9.63 -4.07
C TYR A 139 10.29 9.96 -2.66
N TRP A 140 11.18 9.81 -1.69
CA TRP A 140 10.87 10.16 -0.32
C TRP A 140 10.45 11.63 -0.23
N ARG A 141 9.27 11.89 0.35
CA ARG A 141 8.65 13.24 0.46
C ARG A 141 8.45 13.96 -0.88
N ALA A 142 8.32 13.21 -1.97
CA ALA A 142 8.19 13.74 -3.34
C ALA A 142 9.38 14.63 -3.78
N ASP A 143 10.55 14.48 -3.17
CA ASP A 143 11.77 15.17 -3.53
C ASP A 143 12.70 14.24 -4.31
N SER A 144 12.94 14.57 -5.59
CA SER A 144 13.78 13.77 -6.51
C SER A 144 15.26 13.71 -6.12
N ASN A 145 15.71 14.56 -5.20
CA ASN A 145 17.07 14.52 -4.66
C ASN A 145 17.22 13.57 -3.47
N ARG A 146 16.10 12.99 -3.02
CA ARG A 146 16.06 12.06 -1.89
C ARG A 146 15.99 10.61 -2.35
N GLU A 147 15.87 9.71 -1.40
CA GLU A 147 15.85 8.27 -1.64
C GLU A 147 14.72 7.86 -2.57
N THR A 148 15.08 6.99 -3.52
CA THR A 148 14.12 6.32 -4.39
C THR A 148 13.40 5.23 -3.61
N LEU A 149 12.08 5.17 -3.77
CA LEU A 149 11.20 4.21 -3.14
C LEU A 149 10.49 3.37 -4.19
N VAL A 150 10.16 2.16 -3.84
CA VAL A 150 9.22 1.30 -4.58
C VAL A 150 7.83 1.50 -3.98
N ARG A 151 6.90 1.98 -4.79
CA ARG A 151 5.49 2.11 -4.43
C ARG A 151 4.70 0.93 -4.97
N ILE A 152 4.02 0.22 -4.08
CA ILE A 152 3.18 -0.91 -4.44
C ILE A 152 1.72 -0.50 -4.25
N TYR A 153 0.92 -0.60 -5.32
CA TYR A 153 -0.49 -0.28 -5.33
C TYR A 153 -1.35 -1.52 -5.14
N GLY A 154 -2.48 -1.33 -4.47
CA GLY A 154 -3.49 -2.34 -4.32
C GLY A 154 -4.89 -1.76 -4.18
N MET A 155 -5.88 -2.62 -4.36
CA MET A 155 -7.28 -2.31 -4.09
C MET A 155 -7.83 -3.27 -3.04
N CYS A 156 -8.75 -2.79 -2.19
CA CYS A 156 -9.40 -3.58 -1.17
C CYS A 156 -10.86 -3.18 -1.03
N TYR A 157 -11.74 -4.19 -0.93
CA TYR A 157 -13.19 -4.05 -0.88
C TYR A 157 -13.78 -4.89 0.25
N ALA A 158 -14.95 -4.50 0.74
CA ALA A 158 -15.65 -5.23 1.79
C ALA A 158 -16.26 -6.55 1.29
N THR A 159 -16.54 -6.64 -0.01
CA THR A 159 -17.16 -7.81 -0.65
C THR A 159 -16.39 -8.27 -1.87
N LYS A 160 -16.56 -9.54 -2.23
CA LYS A 160 -15.98 -10.14 -3.44
C LYS A 160 -16.53 -9.49 -4.71
N GLU A 161 -17.81 -9.20 -4.70
CA GLU A 161 -18.54 -8.56 -5.79
C GLU A 161 -17.97 -7.19 -6.09
N GLY A 162 -17.77 -6.34 -5.05
CA GLY A 162 -17.20 -5.02 -5.21
C GLY A 162 -15.77 -5.02 -5.75
N LEU A 163 -14.95 -6.01 -5.37
CA LEU A 163 -13.62 -6.20 -5.95
C LEU A 163 -13.71 -6.58 -7.43
N LYS A 164 -14.60 -7.53 -7.77
CA LYS A 164 -14.79 -8.02 -9.14
C LYS A 164 -15.33 -6.91 -10.05
N GLU A 165 -16.32 -6.16 -9.62
CA GLU A 165 -16.86 -5.01 -10.36
C GLU A 165 -15.77 -3.99 -10.70
N ARG A 166 -14.92 -3.68 -9.72
CA ARG A 166 -13.82 -2.73 -9.96
C ARG A 166 -12.79 -3.29 -10.95
N GLN A 167 -12.45 -4.55 -10.87
CA GLN A 167 -11.55 -5.19 -11.83
C GLN A 167 -12.13 -5.13 -13.25
N GLN A 168 -13.42 -5.40 -13.43
CA GLN A 168 -14.11 -5.29 -14.71
C GLN A 168 -14.09 -3.85 -15.26
N GLN A 169 -14.35 -2.85 -14.41
CA GLN A 169 -14.28 -1.42 -14.81
C GLN A 169 -12.89 -1.02 -15.32
N ILE A 170 -11.83 -1.47 -14.65
CA ILE A 170 -10.45 -1.19 -15.05
C ILE A 170 -10.15 -1.87 -16.40
N GLU A 171 -10.53 -3.12 -16.56
CA GLU A 171 -10.33 -3.86 -17.80
C GLU A 171 -11.10 -3.25 -18.99
N GLU A 172 -12.34 -2.83 -18.78
CA GLU A 172 -13.13 -2.14 -19.79
C GLU A 172 -12.56 -0.77 -20.17
N ALA A 173 -12.05 0.00 -19.18
CA ALA A 173 -11.39 1.27 -19.44
C ALA A 173 -10.12 1.07 -20.30
N SER A 174 -9.30 0.11 -19.95
CA SER A 174 -8.09 -0.24 -20.73
C SER A 174 -8.42 -0.63 -22.18
N LYS A 175 -9.47 -1.44 -22.37
CA LYS A 175 -9.93 -1.82 -23.72
C LYS A 175 -10.44 -0.62 -24.55
N ARG A 176 -11.08 0.35 -23.91
CA ARG A 176 -11.54 1.58 -24.59
C ARG A 176 -10.38 2.48 -24.98
N ASP A 177 -9.38 2.62 -24.16
CA ASP A 177 -8.18 3.41 -24.47
C ASP A 177 -7.39 2.80 -25.62
N HIS A 178 -7.24 1.48 -25.65
CA HIS A 178 -6.62 0.77 -26.77
C HIS A 178 -7.37 0.98 -28.10
N LYS A 179 -8.71 0.95 -28.08
CA LYS A 179 -9.50 1.21 -29.27
C LYS A 179 -9.36 2.64 -29.78
N LYS A 180 -9.30 3.63 -28.90
CA LYS A 180 -9.06 5.04 -29.28
C LYS A 180 -7.68 5.24 -29.91
N ILE A 181 -6.64 4.64 -29.37
CA ILE A 181 -5.27 4.68 -29.92
C ILE A 181 -5.25 4.05 -31.31
N CYS A 182 -5.84 2.86 -31.51
CA CYS A 182 -5.92 2.21 -32.82
C CYS A 182 -6.68 3.04 -33.85
N LEU A 183 -7.76 3.72 -33.47
CA LEU A 183 -8.52 4.60 -34.37
C LEU A 183 -7.75 5.86 -34.77
N LEU A 184 -6.95 6.44 -33.87
CA LEU A 184 -6.08 7.58 -34.19
C LEU A 184 -4.99 7.19 -35.19
N TYR A 185 -4.35 6.05 -35.03
CA TYR A 185 -3.32 5.56 -35.97
C TYR A 185 -3.90 5.18 -37.36
N THR A 186 -5.16 4.73 -37.44
CA THR A 186 -5.80 4.41 -38.72
C THR A 186 -6.32 5.63 -39.45
N SER A 187 -6.65 6.74 -38.77
CA SER A 187 -7.05 8.01 -39.42
C SER A 187 -5.86 8.75 -40.00
N ASP A 188 -4.71 8.79 -39.33
CA ASP A 188 -3.50 9.42 -39.86
C ASP A 188 -2.93 8.69 -41.11
N ALA A 189 -3.06 7.36 -41.15
CA ALA A 189 -2.61 6.56 -42.28
C ALA A 189 -3.52 6.71 -43.52
N ALA A 190 -4.73 7.27 -43.39
CA ALA A 190 -5.66 7.53 -44.50
C ALA A 190 -5.44 8.90 -45.15
N ASP A 191 -4.86 9.88 -44.43
CA ASP A 191 -4.59 11.22 -44.91
C ASP A 191 -3.25 11.36 -45.70
N GLU A 192 -2.36 10.37 -45.61
CA GLU A 192 -1.10 10.39 -46.38
C GLU A 192 -1.23 9.83 -47.83
N ARG A 193 -2.44 9.63 -48.36
CA ARG A 193 -2.70 9.11 -49.70
C ARG A 193 -3.56 10.08 -50.55
N LEU A 194 -3.18 11.35 -50.58
CA LEU A 194 -3.67 12.29 -51.61
C LEU A 194 -2.49 13.04 -52.22
#